data_5eac30736b09b3e309ccba87c735e77d
#
_entry.id   5eac30736b09b3e309ccba87c735e77d
#
_cell.length_a   1.000
_cell.length_b   1.000
_cell.length_c   1.000
_cell.angle_alpha   90.00
_cell.angle_beta   90.00
_cell.angle_gamma   90.00
#
_symmetry.space_group_name_H-M   'P 1'
#
loop_
_entity.id
_entity.type
_entity.pdbx_description
1 polymer ?
#
loop_
_entity_poly.entity_id
_entity_poly.type
_entity_poly.pdbx_seq_one_letter_code
_entity_poly.pdbx_strand_id
1 'polypeptide(L)'
;EYDDDAVDLALFSNIVHLATDDEGVLRYDLSNGTWLTPWISTGVNGADNVPVAVTGDILYFGIPGYGVARKDLSTGELMTPLTELSNSPGQGTSTSILPSDNIYALEADGSDLYIGTNNGAVKWDGSSSSSFQTGRNWDTRPQQYFDFAVSGGTVYVATNIGVCAWSSSQVSSSDPDCLNVYDGMPNWATYSVEADGYGYIFGGTTSGVGIITASPYEVIGEWEAGEQTQNAPVEVIGD
;
A
#
# COMPACT_ATOMS: atom_id res chain seq x y z
N GLU A 1 -0.83 -25.70 14.96
CA GLU A 1 0.14 -24.60 15.02
C GLU A 1 0.26 -24.14 13.58
N TYR A 2 -0.29 -22.98 13.25
CA TYR A 2 -0.19 -22.40 11.92
C TYR A 2 1.19 -21.76 11.85
N ASP A 3 1.96 -22.12 10.83
CA ASP A 3 3.30 -21.56 10.56
C ASP A 3 3.21 -20.51 9.44
N ASP A 4 2.11 -19.73 9.47
CA ASP A 4 1.81 -18.74 8.45
C ASP A 4 2.27 -17.37 8.92
N ASP A 5 3.06 -16.70 8.10
CA ASP A 5 3.48 -15.33 8.36
C ASP A 5 2.35 -14.35 8.03
N ALA A 6 2.04 -13.48 8.98
CA ALA A 6 1.14 -12.36 8.76
C ALA A 6 1.85 -11.30 7.90
N VAL A 7 1.23 -10.91 6.81
CA VAL A 7 1.81 -9.97 5.84
C VAL A 7 1.24 -8.57 6.01
N ASP A 8 -0.08 -8.49 6.22
CA ASP A 8 -0.79 -7.21 6.30
C ASP A 8 -2.13 -7.38 7.04
N LEU A 9 -2.70 -6.29 7.53
CA LEU A 9 -3.98 -6.32 8.22
C LEU A 9 -4.85 -5.11 7.89
N ALA A 10 -6.17 -5.33 7.87
CA ALA A 10 -7.17 -4.28 7.77
C ALA A 10 -8.28 -4.49 8.80
N LEU A 11 -8.74 -3.39 9.41
CA LEU A 11 -9.82 -3.41 10.38
C LEU A 11 -11.12 -2.87 9.74
N PHE A 12 -12.19 -3.65 9.84
CA PHE A 12 -13.53 -3.20 9.48
C PHE A 12 -14.52 -3.53 10.60
N SER A 13 -15.16 -2.50 11.16
CA SER A 13 -15.97 -2.63 12.37
C SER A 13 -15.12 -3.25 13.51
N ASN A 14 -15.48 -4.43 14.00
CA ASN A 14 -14.73 -5.17 15.00
C ASN A 14 -14.05 -6.43 14.43
N ILE A 15 -13.92 -6.52 13.11
CA ILE A 15 -13.31 -7.66 12.45
C ILE A 15 -11.95 -7.26 11.89
N VAL A 16 -10.89 -7.91 12.39
CA VAL A 16 -9.57 -7.84 11.77
C VAL A 16 -9.54 -8.80 10.59
N HIS A 17 -9.15 -8.30 9.44
CA HIS A 17 -8.84 -9.08 8.25
C HIS A 17 -7.32 -9.17 8.16
N LEU A 18 -6.79 -10.36 8.33
CA LEU A 18 -5.36 -10.64 8.36
C LEU A 18 -4.96 -11.35 7.07
N ALA A 19 -4.17 -10.70 6.27
CA ALA A 19 -3.55 -11.33 5.10
C ALA A 19 -2.36 -12.19 5.53
N THR A 20 -2.29 -13.39 5.01
CA THR A 20 -1.21 -14.35 5.26
C THR A 20 -0.61 -14.81 3.94
N ASP A 21 0.62 -15.32 3.97
CA ASP A 21 1.33 -15.77 2.78
C ASP A 21 0.76 -17.08 2.19
N ASP A 22 0.18 -17.97 3.01
CA ASP A 22 -0.29 -19.29 2.58
C ASP A 22 -1.82 -19.50 2.69
N GLU A 23 -2.46 -18.99 3.75
CA GLU A 23 -3.87 -19.27 4.07
C GLU A 23 -4.87 -18.26 3.44
N GLY A 24 -4.36 -17.17 2.87
CA GLY A 24 -5.16 -16.09 2.31
C GLY A 24 -5.59 -15.07 3.36
N VAL A 25 -6.88 -14.74 3.44
CA VAL A 25 -7.38 -13.73 4.38
C VAL A 25 -8.12 -14.40 5.53
N LEU A 26 -7.49 -14.41 6.70
CA LEU A 26 -8.09 -14.85 7.96
C LEU A 26 -8.93 -13.71 8.58
N ARG A 27 -9.83 -14.05 9.48
CA ARG A 27 -10.70 -13.08 10.16
C ARG A 27 -10.78 -13.34 11.64
N TYR A 28 -10.60 -12.28 12.43
CA TYR A 28 -10.73 -12.34 13.88
C TYR A 28 -11.72 -11.31 14.39
N ASP A 29 -12.71 -11.75 15.19
CA ASP A 29 -13.70 -10.86 15.79
C ASP A 29 -13.22 -10.38 17.14
N LEU A 30 -12.90 -9.08 17.22
CA LEU A 30 -12.44 -8.41 18.43
C LEU A 30 -13.51 -8.33 19.52
N SER A 31 -14.80 -8.40 19.18
CA SER A 31 -15.90 -8.26 20.11
C SER A 31 -16.07 -9.47 21.04
N ASN A 32 -15.73 -10.65 20.54
CA ASN A 32 -15.88 -11.92 21.29
C ASN A 32 -14.58 -12.74 21.39
N GLY A 33 -13.50 -12.28 20.73
CA GLY A 33 -12.20 -12.92 20.79
C GLY A 33 -12.14 -14.25 20.04
N THR A 34 -12.82 -14.38 18.91
CA THR A 34 -12.89 -15.64 18.15
C THR A 34 -12.44 -15.48 16.72
N TRP A 35 -11.75 -16.51 16.21
CA TRP A 35 -11.50 -16.66 14.78
C TRP A 35 -12.80 -17.03 14.06
N LEU A 36 -13.04 -16.36 12.93
CA LEU A 36 -14.12 -16.64 12.03
C LEU A 36 -13.64 -17.54 10.88
N THR A 37 -14.59 -18.11 10.15
CA THR A 37 -14.24 -18.87 8.94
C THR A 37 -13.44 -18.00 7.99
N PRO A 38 -12.27 -18.46 7.48
CA PRO A 38 -11.48 -17.75 6.49
C PRO A 38 -12.33 -17.39 5.27
N TRP A 39 -12.09 -16.20 4.73
CA TRP A 39 -12.94 -15.74 3.62
C TRP A 39 -12.43 -16.14 2.27
N ILE A 40 -11.15 -16.33 2.17
CA ILE A 40 -10.48 -16.67 0.92
C ILE A 40 -9.31 -17.59 1.26
N SER A 41 -9.44 -18.82 0.83
CA SER A 41 -8.32 -19.72 0.67
C SER A 41 -7.78 -19.44 -0.73
N THR A 42 -6.75 -18.61 -0.85
CA THR A 42 -6.29 -18.18 -2.17
C THR A 42 -5.46 -19.23 -2.87
N GLY A 43 -4.93 -20.22 -2.15
CA GLY A 43 -4.02 -21.22 -2.73
C GLY A 43 -2.77 -20.58 -3.36
N VAL A 44 -2.46 -19.34 -3.01
CA VAL A 44 -1.28 -18.62 -3.50
C VAL A 44 -0.14 -18.94 -2.54
N ASN A 45 0.44 -20.13 -2.70
CA ASN A 45 1.59 -20.55 -1.91
C ASN A 45 2.77 -19.63 -2.17
N GLY A 46 3.34 -19.03 -1.12
CA GLY A 46 4.61 -18.31 -1.16
C GLY A 46 4.52 -16.91 -1.78
N ALA A 47 3.43 -16.20 -1.59
CA ALA A 47 3.35 -14.79 -1.94
C ALA A 47 3.87 -13.92 -0.80
N ASP A 48 5.11 -13.48 -0.89
CA ASP A 48 5.80 -12.64 0.11
C ASP A 48 5.12 -11.27 0.37
N ASN A 49 4.03 -10.97 -0.33
CA ASN A 49 3.34 -9.69 -0.21
C ASN A 49 1.88 -9.80 -0.67
N VAL A 50 0.96 -9.86 0.28
CA VAL A 50 -0.49 -9.86 0.05
C VAL A 50 -1.10 -8.68 0.80
N PRO A 51 -1.05 -7.45 0.26
CA PRO A 51 -1.61 -6.29 0.93
C PRO A 51 -3.14 -6.40 0.99
N VAL A 52 -3.70 -5.87 2.09
CA VAL A 52 -5.15 -5.85 2.33
C VAL A 52 -5.61 -4.47 2.77
N ALA A 53 -6.74 -3.99 2.26
CA ALA A 53 -7.36 -2.75 2.68
C ALA A 53 -8.88 -2.85 2.66
N VAL A 54 -9.54 -2.00 3.45
CA VAL A 54 -11.00 -1.89 3.45
C VAL A 54 -11.40 -0.44 3.23
N THR A 55 -12.26 -0.18 2.25
CA THR A 55 -12.92 1.12 2.09
C THR A 55 -14.42 0.93 1.89
N GLY A 56 -15.22 1.65 2.67
CA GLY A 56 -16.67 1.38 2.77
C GLY A 56 -16.91 -0.06 3.22
N ASP A 57 -17.78 -0.75 2.50
CA ASP A 57 -18.11 -2.17 2.75
C ASP A 57 -17.33 -3.12 1.81
N ILE A 58 -16.25 -2.68 1.21
CA ILE A 58 -15.46 -3.49 0.28
C ILE A 58 -14.10 -3.82 0.87
N LEU A 59 -13.80 -5.11 0.96
CA LEU A 59 -12.47 -5.63 1.22
C LEU A 59 -11.71 -5.76 -0.11
N TYR A 60 -10.51 -5.21 -0.16
CA TYR A 60 -9.56 -5.33 -1.26
C TYR A 60 -8.36 -6.13 -0.78
N PHE A 61 -7.84 -7.02 -1.63
CA PHE A 61 -6.62 -7.76 -1.34
C PHE A 61 -5.84 -8.02 -2.62
N GLY A 62 -4.53 -7.79 -2.55
CA GLY A 62 -3.61 -8.01 -3.65
C GLY A 62 -3.36 -9.51 -3.83
N ILE A 63 -3.43 -10.01 -5.07
CA ILE A 63 -3.02 -11.36 -5.43
C ILE A 63 -1.90 -11.25 -6.45
N PRO A 64 -0.66 -11.65 -6.11
CA PRO A 64 0.47 -11.52 -7.02
C PRO A 64 0.20 -12.13 -8.39
N GLY A 65 0.36 -11.34 -9.44
CA GLY A 65 0.13 -11.74 -10.82
C GLY A 65 -1.35 -11.85 -11.24
N TYR A 66 -2.29 -11.51 -10.34
CA TYR A 66 -3.74 -11.54 -10.62
C TYR A 66 -4.44 -10.20 -10.36
N GLY A 67 -3.71 -9.20 -9.84
CA GLY A 67 -4.25 -7.89 -9.52
C GLY A 67 -4.90 -7.82 -8.14
N VAL A 68 -5.95 -7.00 -7.98
CA VAL A 68 -6.66 -6.77 -6.72
C VAL A 68 -8.03 -7.44 -6.77
N ALA A 69 -8.22 -8.45 -5.94
CA ALA A 69 -9.53 -9.05 -5.73
C ALA A 69 -10.36 -8.18 -4.78
N ARG A 70 -11.68 -8.25 -4.94
CA ARG A 70 -12.63 -7.44 -4.18
C ARG A 70 -13.76 -8.28 -3.64
N LYS A 71 -14.15 -8.01 -2.40
CA LYS A 71 -15.29 -8.68 -1.76
C LYS A 71 -16.18 -7.69 -1.04
N ASP A 72 -17.46 -7.73 -1.34
CA ASP A 72 -18.49 -6.97 -0.61
C ASP A 72 -18.70 -7.62 0.77
N LEU A 73 -18.41 -6.88 1.83
CA LEU A 73 -18.50 -7.34 3.22
C LEU A 73 -19.94 -7.46 3.72
N SER A 74 -20.87 -6.71 3.12
CA SER A 74 -22.28 -6.73 3.49
C SER A 74 -23.04 -7.92 2.89
N THR A 75 -22.70 -8.32 1.66
CA THR A 75 -23.32 -9.45 0.96
C THR A 75 -22.49 -10.73 1.01
N GLY A 76 -21.17 -10.60 1.21
CA GLY A 76 -20.23 -11.70 1.14
C GLY A 76 -19.88 -12.14 -0.28
N GLU A 77 -20.32 -11.41 -1.29
CA GLU A 77 -20.09 -11.74 -2.70
C GLU A 77 -18.74 -11.25 -3.21
N LEU A 78 -18.09 -12.05 -4.05
CA LEU A 78 -16.90 -11.62 -4.79
C LEU A 78 -17.32 -10.69 -5.94
N MET A 79 -16.61 -9.58 -6.05
CA MET A 79 -16.78 -8.61 -7.13
C MET A 79 -15.75 -8.85 -8.25
N THR A 80 -15.99 -8.23 -9.41
CA THR A 80 -15.00 -8.26 -10.50
C THR A 80 -13.67 -7.66 -10.03
N PRO A 81 -12.53 -8.37 -10.16
CA PRO A 81 -11.22 -7.88 -9.70
C PRO A 81 -10.77 -6.66 -10.50
N LEU A 82 -9.89 -5.86 -9.91
CA LEU A 82 -9.12 -4.84 -10.62
C LEU A 82 -7.87 -5.50 -11.19
N THR A 83 -7.61 -5.29 -12.47
CA THR A 83 -6.51 -5.96 -13.19
C THR A 83 -5.70 -4.99 -14.03
N GLU A 84 -4.55 -5.46 -14.50
CA GLU A 84 -3.71 -4.71 -15.43
C GLU A 84 -4.51 -4.33 -16.68
N LEU A 85 -4.20 -3.15 -17.22
CA LEU A 85 -4.59 -2.71 -18.57
C LEU A 85 -3.90 -3.63 -19.59
N SER A 86 -4.31 -4.90 -19.64
CA SER A 86 -3.57 -5.90 -20.36
C SER A 86 -3.78 -5.76 -21.87
N ASN A 87 -2.70 -6.02 -22.59
CA ASN A 87 -2.67 -6.26 -24.03
C ASN A 87 -3.43 -7.53 -24.48
N SER A 88 -4.30 -8.08 -23.64
CA SER A 88 -5.12 -9.23 -24.02
C SER A 88 -6.28 -8.77 -24.90
N PRO A 89 -6.30 -9.11 -26.19
CA PRO A 89 -7.37 -8.73 -27.08
C PRO A 89 -8.69 -9.35 -26.60
N GLY A 90 -9.63 -8.52 -26.16
CA GLY A 90 -11.00 -8.94 -25.82
C GLY A 90 -11.41 -8.87 -24.36
N GLN A 91 -10.57 -8.41 -23.45
CA GLN A 91 -10.86 -8.29 -22.01
C GLN A 91 -10.85 -6.83 -21.52
N GLY A 92 -11.27 -5.88 -22.32
CA GLY A 92 -11.49 -4.51 -21.89
C GLY A 92 -12.71 -4.39 -20.98
N THR A 93 -12.59 -4.81 -19.72
CA THR A 93 -13.60 -4.51 -18.69
C THR A 93 -13.27 -3.16 -18.07
N SER A 94 -14.27 -2.46 -17.54
CA SER A 94 -14.09 -1.18 -16.82
C SER A 94 -13.22 -1.29 -15.55
N THR A 95 -12.72 -2.47 -15.25
CA THR A 95 -11.85 -2.80 -14.11
C THR A 95 -10.39 -3.08 -14.50
N SER A 96 -10.04 -3.02 -15.78
CA SER A 96 -8.64 -3.05 -16.24
C SER A 96 -8.03 -1.67 -16.08
N ILE A 97 -7.52 -1.38 -14.88
CA ILE A 97 -7.09 -0.04 -14.47
C ILE A 97 -5.66 -0.02 -13.92
N LEU A 98 -5.09 -1.18 -13.65
CA LEU A 98 -3.79 -1.29 -12.98
C LEU A 98 -2.64 -1.17 -13.98
N PRO A 99 -1.51 -0.55 -13.60
CA PRO A 99 -0.30 -0.56 -14.40
C PRO A 99 0.43 -1.91 -14.39
N SER A 100 0.12 -2.77 -13.41
CA SER A 100 0.61 -4.16 -13.31
C SER A 100 -0.28 -4.96 -12.35
N ASP A 101 -0.33 -6.28 -12.55
CA ASP A 101 -1.01 -7.23 -11.65
C ASP A 101 -0.11 -7.66 -10.46
N ASN A 102 1.12 -7.16 -10.36
CA ASN A 102 1.99 -7.37 -9.21
C ASN A 102 1.77 -6.25 -8.18
N ILE A 103 0.90 -6.50 -7.21
CA ILE A 103 0.49 -5.55 -6.19
C ILE A 103 1.47 -5.60 -5.03
N TYR A 104 1.97 -4.43 -4.61
CA TYR A 104 2.87 -4.28 -3.48
C TYR A 104 2.20 -3.64 -2.27
N ALA A 105 1.24 -2.72 -2.50
CA ALA A 105 0.59 -1.99 -1.42
C ALA A 105 -0.87 -1.68 -1.73
N LEU A 106 -1.68 -1.65 -0.70
CA LEU A 106 -3.06 -1.15 -0.70
C LEU A 106 -3.24 -0.25 0.52
N GLU A 107 -3.69 0.98 0.32
CA GLU A 107 -4.00 1.91 1.40
C GLU A 107 -5.36 2.57 1.16
N ALA A 108 -6.18 2.65 2.19
CA ALA A 108 -7.52 3.22 2.13
C ALA A 108 -7.59 4.56 2.85
N ASP A 109 -8.08 5.61 2.16
CA ASP A 109 -8.39 6.91 2.77
C ASP A 109 -9.81 7.32 2.40
N GLY A 110 -10.72 7.22 3.35
CA GLY A 110 -12.14 7.48 3.11
C GLY A 110 -12.74 6.52 2.09
N SER A 111 -13.14 7.04 0.93
CA SER A 111 -13.65 6.25 -0.20
C SER A 111 -12.59 5.90 -1.23
N ASP A 112 -11.40 6.45 -1.10
CA ASP A 112 -10.30 6.27 -2.04
C ASP A 112 -9.44 5.06 -1.63
N LEU A 113 -8.97 4.32 -2.62
CA LEU A 113 -8.01 3.25 -2.46
C LEU A 113 -6.77 3.58 -3.29
N TYR A 114 -5.61 3.59 -2.66
CA TYR A 114 -4.32 3.72 -3.31
C TYR A 114 -3.74 2.33 -3.56
N ILE A 115 -3.29 2.08 -4.78
CA ILE A 115 -2.81 0.77 -5.22
C ILE A 115 -1.41 0.93 -5.78
N GLY A 116 -0.43 0.35 -5.11
CA GLY A 116 0.98 0.34 -5.51
C GLY A 116 1.34 -0.95 -6.23
N THR A 117 2.10 -0.83 -7.30
CA THR A 117 2.56 -1.96 -8.10
C THR A 117 4.05 -1.85 -8.42
N ASN A 118 4.62 -2.88 -9.02
CA ASN A 118 5.99 -2.85 -9.53
C ASN A 118 6.19 -1.98 -10.79
N ASN A 119 5.15 -1.37 -11.33
CA ASN A 119 5.23 -0.57 -12.57
C ASN A 119 4.34 0.68 -12.53
N GLY A 120 4.14 1.27 -11.37
CA GLY A 120 3.32 2.46 -11.19
C GLY A 120 2.29 2.30 -10.08
N ALA A 121 1.47 3.34 -9.89
CA ALA A 121 0.38 3.35 -8.92
C ALA A 121 -0.88 3.98 -9.48
N VAL A 122 -2.01 3.63 -8.88
CA VAL A 122 -3.30 4.25 -9.17
C VAL A 122 -4.04 4.60 -7.89
N LYS A 123 -4.83 5.65 -7.96
CA LYS A 123 -5.89 5.98 -7.02
C LYS A 123 -7.22 5.51 -7.62
N TRP A 124 -7.98 4.73 -6.88
CA TRP A 124 -9.30 4.19 -7.24
C TRP A 124 -10.37 4.77 -6.30
N ASP A 125 -11.43 5.35 -6.85
CA ASP A 125 -12.54 5.95 -6.07
C ASP A 125 -13.78 5.05 -5.98
N GLY A 126 -13.67 3.77 -6.33
CA GLY A 126 -14.78 2.83 -6.39
C GLY A 126 -15.41 2.72 -7.80
N SER A 127 -15.19 3.69 -8.67
CA SER A 127 -15.78 3.78 -10.02
C SER A 127 -14.79 4.14 -11.11
N SER A 128 -13.81 4.98 -10.80
CA SER A 128 -12.80 5.49 -11.73
C SER A 128 -11.40 5.44 -11.12
N SER A 129 -10.39 5.43 -11.97
CA SER A 129 -8.98 5.41 -11.56
C SER A 129 -8.24 6.64 -12.07
N SER A 130 -7.26 7.06 -11.29
CA SER A 130 -6.28 8.09 -11.66
C SER A 130 -4.88 7.53 -11.45
N SER A 131 -4.11 7.41 -12.53
CA SER A 131 -2.70 6.99 -12.43
C SER A 131 -1.86 8.09 -11.80
N PHE A 132 -0.89 7.72 -10.97
CA PHE A 132 0.06 8.65 -10.41
C PHE A 132 0.94 9.22 -11.50
N GLN A 133 1.06 10.55 -11.54
CA GLN A 133 1.99 11.22 -12.43
C GLN A 133 3.41 10.94 -11.96
N THR A 134 4.25 10.45 -12.83
CA THR A 134 5.68 10.27 -12.56
C THR A 134 6.44 11.54 -12.92
N GLY A 135 7.48 11.86 -12.13
CA GLY A 135 8.36 12.98 -12.41
C GLY A 135 9.10 12.83 -13.76
N ARG A 136 9.63 13.94 -14.26
CA ARG A 136 10.31 13.98 -15.56
C ARG A 136 11.77 13.53 -15.50
N ASN A 137 12.36 13.60 -14.31
CA ASN A 137 13.74 13.22 -14.05
C ASN A 137 13.78 11.81 -13.43
N TRP A 138 14.88 11.11 -13.58
CA TRP A 138 15.06 9.76 -13.02
C TRP A 138 14.98 9.72 -11.48
N ASP A 139 15.40 10.79 -10.80
CA ASP A 139 15.35 10.98 -9.36
C ASP A 139 13.96 11.35 -8.81
N THR A 140 13.02 11.68 -9.68
CA THR A 140 11.61 11.95 -9.36
C THR A 140 10.65 11.02 -10.10
N ARG A 141 11.16 9.89 -10.63
CA ARG A 141 10.38 8.94 -11.42
C ARG A 141 10.38 7.55 -10.79
N PRO A 142 9.61 7.35 -9.71
CA PRO A 142 9.48 6.03 -9.13
C PRO A 142 8.86 5.05 -10.12
N GLN A 143 9.26 3.78 -10.02
CA GLN A 143 8.70 2.68 -10.80
C GLN A 143 7.98 1.68 -9.89
N GLN A 144 8.49 1.50 -8.67
CA GLN A 144 7.96 0.58 -7.68
C GLN A 144 7.38 1.38 -6.50
N TYR A 145 6.19 1.03 -6.10
CA TYR A 145 5.39 1.70 -5.08
C TYR A 145 5.10 0.68 -3.99
N PHE A 146 5.84 0.75 -2.90
CA PHE A 146 5.88 -0.30 -1.88
C PHE A 146 4.89 -0.10 -0.75
N ASP A 147 4.52 1.17 -0.44
CA ASP A 147 3.65 1.49 0.67
C ASP A 147 3.12 2.91 0.55
N PHE A 148 2.01 3.22 1.25
CA PHE A 148 1.36 4.54 1.25
C PHE A 148 1.00 4.97 2.65
N ALA A 149 1.07 6.27 2.89
CA ALA A 149 0.45 6.94 4.03
C ALA A 149 -0.27 8.20 3.57
N VAL A 150 -1.44 8.48 4.13
CA VAL A 150 -2.22 9.66 3.74
C VAL A 150 -2.40 10.58 4.95
N SER A 151 -1.95 11.81 4.83
CA SER A 151 -2.12 12.81 5.89
C SER A 151 -2.25 14.22 5.33
N GLY A 152 -3.18 15.00 5.89
CA GLY A 152 -3.35 16.40 5.54
C GLY A 152 -3.64 16.69 4.06
N GLY A 153 -4.23 15.74 3.32
CA GLY A 153 -4.49 15.87 1.90
C GLY A 153 -3.26 15.59 1.01
N THR A 154 -2.20 15.02 1.59
CA THR A 154 -0.99 14.56 0.89
C THR A 154 -0.90 13.04 0.99
N VAL A 155 -0.54 12.41 -0.13
CA VAL A 155 -0.21 10.99 -0.20
C VAL A 155 1.31 10.86 -0.20
N TYR A 156 1.85 10.25 0.82
CA TYR A 156 3.26 9.90 0.94
C TYR A 156 3.44 8.46 0.49
N VAL A 157 4.46 8.19 -0.28
CA VAL A 157 4.64 6.87 -0.90
C VAL A 157 6.08 6.41 -0.74
N ALA A 158 6.24 5.24 -0.18
CA ALA A 158 7.51 4.53 -0.16
C ALA A 158 7.81 3.95 -1.55
N THR A 159 8.96 4.31 -2.11
CA THR A 159 9.33 3.95 -3.48
C THR A 159 10.77 3.47 -3.59
N ASN A 160 11.13 2.94 -4.77
CA ASN A 160 12.51 2.56 -5.08
C ASN A 160 13.48 3.75 -5.19
N ILE A 161 13.01 4.99 -5.08
CA ILE A 161 13.83 6.21 -5.12
C ILE A 161 13.68 7.10 -3.88
N GLY A 162 13.09 6.60 -2.80
CA GLY A 162 12.86 7.33 -1.56
C GLY A 162 11.39 7.47 -1.20
N VAL A 163 11.07 8.48 -0.38
CA VAL A 163 9.69 8.87 -0.08
C VAL A 163 9.26 9.97 -1.03
N CYS A 164 8.18 9.74 -1.75
CA CYS A 164 7.62 10.71 -2.69
C CYS A 164 6.25 11.19 -2.21
N ALA A 165 5.94 12.46 -2.41
CA ALA A 165 4.71 13.09 -1.99
C ALA A 165 3.89 13.64 -3.17
N TRP A 166 2.58 13.40 -3.15
CA TRP A 166 1.61 13.98 -4.09
C TRP A 166 0.46 14.62 -3.33
N SER A 167 -0.14 15.67 -3.90
CA SER A 167 -1.47 16.07 -3.46
C SER A 167 -2.49 14.97 -3.76
N SER A 168 -3.27 14.53 -2.78
CA SER A 168 -4.27 13.46 -2.93
C SER A 168 -5.36 13.78 -3.96
N SER A 169 -5.61 15.07 -4.22
CA SER A 169 -6.56 15.55 -5.23
C SER A 169 -5.95 15.67 -6.64
N GLN A 170 -4.63 15.57 -6.79
CA GLN A 170 -3.90 15.87 -8.03
C GLN A 170 -2.84 14.81 -8.38
N VAL A 171 -3.01 13.56 -7.93
CA VAL A 171 -2.03 12.48 -8.17
C VAL A 171 -1.67 12.27 -9.64
N SER A 172 -2.60 12.56 -10.56
CA SER A 172 -2.41 12.39 -12.00
C SER A 172 -1.90 13.65 -12.75
N SER A 173 -1.80 14.79 -12.08
CA SER A 173 -1.50 16.07 -12.74
C SER A 173 -0.32 16.83 -12.16
N SER A 174 0.13 16.50 -10.94
CA SER A 174 1.30 17.08 -10.31
C SER A 174 2.49 16.11 -10.33
N ASP A 175 3.68 16.64 -10.64
CA ASP A 175 4.91 15.89 -10.42
C ASP A 175 5.10 15.65 -8.91
N PRO A 176 5.66 14.51 -8.48
CA PRO A 176 5.96 14.27 -7.08
C PRO A 176 7.10 15.13 -6.57
N ASP A 177 7.09 15.39 -5.27
CA ASP A 177 8.26 15.83 -4.52
C ASP A 177 8.84 14.60 -3.80
N CYS A 178 10.10 14.27 -4.08
CA CYS A 178 10.72 13.03 -3.58
C CYS A 178 11.96 13.35 -2.75
N LEU A 179 12.06 12.74 -1.58
CA LEU A 179 13.22 12.79 -0.70
C LEU A 179 13.98 11.47 -0.73
N ASN A 180 15.28 11.52 -0.95
CA ASN A 180 16.16 10.38 -1.12
C ASN A 180 17.50 10.57 -0.35
N VAL A 181 18.51 9.76 -0.64
CA VAL A 181 19.81 9.83 0.07
C VAL A 181 20.52 11.18 -0.08
N TYR A 182 20.25 11.94 -1.13
CA TYR A 182 20.83 13.30 -1.28
C TYR A 182 20.15 14.32 -0.37
N ASP A 183 18.93 14.00 0.09
CA ASP A 183 18.16 14.81 1.01
C ASP A 183 18.30 14.35 2.47
N GLY A 184 19.06 13.28 2.72
CA GLY A 184 19.35 12.75 4.05
C GLY A 184 18.57 11.47 4.42
N MET A 185 17.89 10.81 3.47
CA MET A 185 17.30 9.49 3.72
C MET A 185 18.40 8.44 3.92
N PRO A 186 18.21 7.45 4.81
CA PRO A 186 19.21 6.42 5.10
C PRO A 186 19.57 5.54 3.90
N ASN A 187 18.62 5.36 2.96
CA ASN A 187 18.82 4.59 1.73
C ASN A 187 17.97 5.14 0.59
N TRP A 188 18.30 4.74 -0.66
CA TRP A 188 17.52 5.07 -1.86
C TRP A 188 16.13 4.48 -1.82
N ALA A 189 16.01 3.17 -1.61
CA ALA A 189 14.72 2.50 -1.56
C ALA A 189 14.12 2.62 -0.16
N THR A 190 12.89 3.12 -0.09
CA THR A 190 12.03 3.12 1.08
C THR A 190 10.95 2.08 0.87
N TYR A 191 10.75 1.20 1.84
CA TYR A 191 9.85 0.05 1.73
C TYR A 191 8.55 0.22 2.52
N SER A 192 8.57 1.08 3.54
CA SER A 192 7.38 1.43 4.32
C SER A 192 7.36 2.93 4.58
N VAL A 193 6.17 3.50 4.70
CA VAL A 193 5.96 4.89 5.06
C VAL A 193 4.76 5.01 5.99
N GLU A 194 4.88 5.85 7.02
CA GLU A 194 3.79 6.13 7.94
C GLU A 194 3.77 7.61 8.30
N ALA A 195 2.59 8.15 8.57
CA ALA A 195 2.38 9.54 8.96
C ALA A 195 1.70 9.61 10.34
N ASP A 196 2.28 10.37 11.27
CA ASP A 196 1.77 10.48 12.64
C ASP A 196 0.51 11.35 12.78
N GLY A 197 0.07 12.00 11.71
CA GLY A 197 -1.04 12.96 11.73
C GLY A 197 -0.70 14.32 12.35
N TYR A 198 0.47 14.50 12.94
CA TYR A 198 0.95 15.75 13.55
C TYR A 198 1.95 16.51 12.66
N GLY A 199 2.32 15.93 11.54
CA GLY A 199 3.20 16.53 10.57
C GLY A 199 4.57 15.86 10.44
N TYR A 200 4.75 14.68 11.02
CA TYR A 200 5.93 13.85 10.80
C TYR A 200 5.58 12.64 9.94
N ILE A 201 6.50 12.30 9.06
CA ILE A 201 6.45 11.14 8.21
C ILE A 201 7.70 10.30 8.47
N PHE A 202 7.54 9.00 8.56
CA PHE A 202 8.60 8.04 8.82
C PHE A 202 8.77 7.14 7.60
N GLY A 203 9.96 7.11 7.05
CA GLY A 203 10.29 6.27 5.88
C GLY A 203 11.24 5.13 6.27
N GLY A 204 10.73 3.89 6.26
CA GLY A 204 11.51 2.69 6.59
C GLY A 204 12.35 2.22 5.40
N THR A 205 13.65 2.03 5.62
CA THR A 205 14.61 1.55 4.63
C THR A 205 15.39 0.35 5.17
N THR A 206 16.17 -0.30 4.32
CA THR A 206 17.09 -1.38 4.78
C THR A 206 18.23 -0.89 5.67
N SER A 207 18.48 0.42 5.72
CA SER A 207 19.58 1.02 6.50
C SER A 207 19.09 1.77 7.74
N GLY A 208 17.78 1.92 7.91
CA GLY A 208 17.19 2.64 9.02
C GLY A 208 15.91 3.35 8.65
N VAL A 209 15.50 4.30 9.48
CA VAL A 209 14.27 5.07 9.32
C VAL A 209 14.62 6.54 9.11
N GLY A 210 14.17 7.13 8.00
CA GLY A 210 14.20 8.58 7.79
C GLY A 210 13.05 9.26 8.50
N ILE A 211 13.32 10.37 9.18
CA ILE A 211 12.31 11.21 9.83
C ILE A 211 12.13 12.47 9.00
N ILE A 212 10.92 12.70 8.52
CA ILE A 212 10.57 13.74 7.56
C ILE A 212 9.53 14.64 8.18
N THR A 213 9.60 15.96 7.95
CA THR A 213 8.51 16.89 8.22
C THR A 213 7.65 17.09 6.97
N ALA A 214 6.33 17.21 7.17
CA ALA A 214 5.39 17.46 6.08
C ALA A 214 5.46 18.92 5.56
N SER A 215 5.85 19.87 6.41
CA SER A 215 5.96 21.29 6.05
C SER A 215 7.00 22.03 6.91
N PRO A 216 8.16 22.43 6.34
CA PRO A 216 8.60 22.11 4.98
C PRO A 216 8.77 20.59 4.79
N TYR A 217 8.66 20.12 3.55
CA TYR A 217 8.88 18.70 3.22
C TYR A 217 10.39 18.45 3.12
N GLU A 218 10.98 17.96 4.21
CA GLU A 218 12.42 17.76 4.35
C GLU A 218 12.75 16.66 5.34
N VAL A 219 13.88 15.98 5.15
CA VAL A 219 14.42 15.01 6.12
C VAL A 219 15.06 15.80 7.26
N ILE A 220 14.61 15.57 8.50
CA ILE A 220 15.12 16.24 9.70
C ILE A 220 15.96 15.32 10.59
N GLY A 221 15.99 14.03 10.32
CA GLY A 221 16.75 13.05 11.07
C GLY A 221 16.63 11.65 10.50
N GLU A 222 17.43 10.76 11.06
CA GLU A 222 17.40 9.34 10.74
C GLU A 222 17.68 8.51 11.99
N TRP A 223 17.17 7.29 12.02
CA TRP A 223 17.60 6.23 12.95
C TRP A 223 18.30 5.16 12.15
N GLU A 224 19.57 4.95 12.43
CA GLU A 224 20.31 3.84 11.82
C GLU A 224 19.82 2.51 12.40
N ALA A 225 19.49 1.57 11.54
CA ALA A 225 19.27 0.20 11.94
C ALA A 225 20.63 -0.40 12.35
N GLY A 226 20.77 -0.80 13.60
CA GLY A 226 21.89 -1.66 14.01
C GLY A 226 21.92 -2.89 13.10
N GLU A 227 23.12 -3.40 12.81
CA GLU A 227 23.37 -4.49 11.86
C GLU A 227 22.26 -5.55 11.85
N GLN A 228 21.58 -5.73 10.69
CA GLN A 228 20.57 -6.73 10.39
C GLN A 228 19.08 -6.34 10.59
N THR A 229 18.55 -5.41 9.82
CA THR A 229 17.12 -5.39 9.53
C THR A 229 16.91 -5.33 8.01
N GLN A 230 16.45 -6.42 7.44
CA GLN A 230 15.86 -6.39 6.10
C GLN A 230 14.42 -5.87 6.30
N ASN A 231 14.06 -4.81 5.56
CA ASN A 231 12.71 -4.23 5.52
C ASN A 231 12.15 -3.89 6.91
N ALA A 232 12.56 -2.77 7.49
CA ALA A 232 11.98 -2.31 8.75
C ALA A 232 10.57 -1.71 8.48
N PRO A 233 9.49 -2.37 8.87
CA PRO A 233 8.17 -1.75 8.84
C PRO A 233 8.13 -0.59 9.85
N VAL A 234 7.45 0.48 9.47
CA VAL A 234 7.20 1.62 10.36
C VAL A 234 5.71 1.73 10.58
N GLU A 235 5.31 1.76 11.83
CA GLU A 235 3.94 2.04 12.24
C GLU A 235 3.97 3.04 13.39
N VAL A 236 3.13 4.07 13.32
CA VAL A 236 2.92 5.02 14.41
C VAL A 236 1.70 4.59 15.20
N ILE A 237 1.94 4.11 16.44
CA ILE A 237 0.85 3.79 17.37
C ILE A 237 0.50 5.10 18.09
N GLY A 238 -0.66 5.68 17.72
CA GLY A 238 -1.20 6.85 18.40
C GLY A 238 -1.67 6.52 19.83
N ASP A 239 -1.52 7.49 20.74
CA ASP A 239 -2.11 7.45 22.10
C ASP A 239 -3.62 7.74 22.05
#